data_d925c09fc64a3a3be382fc229a435807
#
_entry.id   d925c09fc64a3a3be382fc229a435807
#
_cell.length_a   1.000
_cell.length_b   1.000
_cell.length_c   1.000
_cell.angle_alpha   90.00
_cell.angle_beta   90.00
_cell.angle_gamma   90.00
#
_symmetry.space_group_name_H-M   'P 1'
#
loop_
_entity.id
_entity.type
_entity.pdbx_description
1 polymer ?
#
loop_
_entity_poly.entity_id
_entity_poly.type
_entity_poly.pdbx_seq_one_letter_code
_entity_poly.pdbx_strand_id
1 'polypeptide(L)'
;MSVEKNTFTTRRTILGALATSPLWMGPAWAQPNNLKISHQFPGGSIAQGDFRDRLCRMFASEVEKRTRGGVKFSIYPASSLMQPGAQFGALRGGKLDMALVPLSYAGAEAPEANIGLMPALVTSYEQGYGWRNAPIGRELARILAEQGLVIVSWIWQAGGVASRGDPIVTPEDARGLKVRGGSREMDMLLQDAGATVVNMPSNEIYNAMRSGALDAALTSSTSLISFRLQETARSLTTARGGSYWFMFEPLLMSRSVFERLSKPQQQAVMAVGADLEKFAMKSARMDDAAVATVFRGVGARVVDLNPEALRGWQEVARNTAWKDFASRNSNCAKLMALAEQSIAAL
;
A
#
# COMPACT_ATOMS: atom_id res chain seq x y z
N MET A 1 53.06 -12.14 91.23
CA MET A 1 53.68 -13.46 90.94
C MET A 1 53.16 -13.99 89.65
N SER A 2 54.06 -14.09 88.69
CA SER A 2 54.22 -15.12 87.65
C SER A 2 53.15 -15.22 86.55
N VAL A 3 53.38 -15.43 85.34
CA VAL A 3 54.59 -15.65 84.46
C VAL A 3 54.08 -15.44 83.00
N GLU A 4 54.90 -14.77 82.26
CA GLU A 4 54.73 -14.65 80.76
C GLU A 4 54.78 -16.02 80.11
N LYS A 5 54.01 -16.20 79.03
CA LYS A 5 54.39 -17.14 78.00
C LYS A 5 54.13 -16.50 76.61
N ASN A 6 55.23 -16.18 75.97
CA ASN A 6 55.32 -15.91 74.49
C ASN A 6 54.87 -17.09 73.64
N THR A 7 54.06 -16.85 72.65
CA THR A 7 53.87 -17.78 71.52
C THR A 7 54.02 -17.06 70.26
N PHE A 8 55.06 -17.44 69.48
CA PHE A 8 55.38 -17.00 68.15
C PHE A 8 54.31 -17.50 67.15
N THR A 9 53.73 -16.60 66.40
CA THR A 9 52.80 -16.96 65.37
C THR A 9 53.48 -16.73 63.96
N THR A 10 53.73 -17.83 63.30
CA THR A 10 54.32 -17.91 61.97
C THR A 10 53.37 -17.34 60.92
N ARG A 11 53.78 -16.32 60.21
CA ARG A 11 53.07 -15.79 59.01
C ARG A 11 53.20 -16.77 57.85
N ARG A 12 52.09 -17.43 57.47
CA ARG A 12 51.95 -18.16 56.22
C ARG A 12 51.45 -17.19 55.16
N THR A 13 52.32 -16.88 54.18
CA THR A 13 52.01 -16.11 52.98
C THR A 13 51.23 -17.04 52.05
N ILE A 14 49.92 -16.74 51.83
CA ILE A 14 49.11 -17.41 50.86
C ILE A 14 49.23 -16.63 49.57
N LEU A 15 49.96 -17.15 48.56
CA LEU A 15 49.92 -16.68 47.19
C LEU A 15 48.57 -17.09 46.59
N GLY A 16 47.65 -16.12 46.44
CA GLY A 16 46.43 -16.29 45.71
C GLY A 16 46.70 -16.28 44.20
N ALA A 17 46.57 -17.40 43.54
CA ALA A 17 46.57 -17.47 42.10
C ALA A 17 45.25 -16.87 41.56
N LEU A 18 45.34 -15.70 40.92
CA LEU A 18 44.25 -15.08 40.15
C LEU A 18 44.03 -15.92 38.87
N ALA A 19 43.05 -16.82 38.95
CA ALA A 19 42.53 -17.50 37.76
C ALA A 19 41.73 -16.48 36.93
N THR A 20 42.33 -15.95 35.84
CA THR A 20 41.63 -15.18 34.82
C THR A 20 40.81 -16.16 33.98
N SER A 21 39.53 -16.34 34.34
CA SER A 21 38.57 -17.02 33.46
C SER A 21 38.35 -16.16 32.21
N PRO A 22 38.54 -16.69 31.01
CA PRO A 22 38.17 -15.94 29.80
C PRO A 22 36.62 -15.78 29.80
N LEU A 23 36.16 -14.53 29.91
CA LEU A 23 34.78 -14.19 29.64
C LEU A 23 34.51 -14.52 28.16
N TRP A 24 33.92 -15.67 27.92
CA TRP A 24 33.30 -15.99 26.63
C TRP A 24 32.14 -15.04 26.46
N MET A 25 32.37 -13.87 25.85
CA MET A 25 31.35 -13.05 25.28
C MET A 25 30.79 -13.82 24.06
N GLY A 26 29.81 -14.67 24.31
CA GLY A 26 29.00 -15.23 23.23
C GLY A 26 28.42 -14.07 22.42
N PRO A 27 28.17 -14.26 21.12
CA PRO A 27 27.62 -13.19 20.29
C PRO A 27 26.36 -12.66 20.97
N ALA A 28 26.38 -11.35 21.29
CA ALA A 28 25.20 -10.68 21.83
C ALA A 28 24.09 -10.87 20.77
N TRP A 29 23.13 -11.71 21.06
CA TRP A 29 21.94 -11.91 20.23
C TRP A 29 21.22 -10.57 20.23
N ALA A 30 21.41 -9.80 19.18
CA ALA A 30 20.67 -8.55 18.98
C ALA A 30 19.18 -8.91 19.09
N GLN A 31 18.47 -8.21 19.98
CA GLN A 31 17.01 -8.37 20.11
C GLN A 31 16.39 -8.26 18.70
N PRO A 32 15.51 -9.19 18.31
CA PRO A 32 14.90 -9.15 16.99
C PRO A 32 14.14 -7.84 16.82
N ASN A 33 14.37 -7.16 15.70
CA ASN A 33 13.58 -5.99 15.33
C ASN A 33 12.13 -6.43 15.09
N ASN A 34 11.21 -6.10 15.99
CA ASN A 34 9.79 -6.35 15.79
C ASN A 34 9.15 -5.09 15.18
N LEU A 35 8.94 -5.10 13.87
CA LEU A 35 8.41 -4.00 13.10
C LEU A 35 6.89 -4.12 12.93
N LYS A 36 6.22 -3.02 12.68
CA LYS A 36 4.77 -2.95 12.51
C LYS A 36 4.41 -2.72 11.06
N ILE A 37 3.47 -3.51 10.53
CA ILE A 37 2.83 -3.29 9.22
C ILE A 37 1.37 -2.94 9.46
N SER A 38 0.93 -1.74 9.03
CA SER A 38 -0.46 -1.29 9.14
C SER A 38 -1.13 -1.26 7.77
N HIS A 39 -2.41 -1.63 7.71
CA HIS A 39 -3.25 -1.47 6.51
C HIS A 39 -4.74 -1.42 6.86
N GLN A 40 -5.57 -0.94 5.92
CA GLN A 40 -7.01 -0.76 6.13
C GLN A 40 -7.89 -1.98 5.78
N PHE A 41 -7.30 -3.01 5.18
CA PHE A 41 -8.05 -4.14 4.62
C PHE A 41 -8.44 -5.15 5.69
N PRO A 42 -9.52 -5.94 5.46
CA PRO A 42 -9.92 -7.00 6.38
C PRO A 42 -8.75 -7.97 6.64
N GLY A 43 -8.59 -8.35 7.90
CA GLY A 43 -7.60 -9.34 8.31
C GLY A 43 -8.03 -10.77 7.96
N GLY A 44 -7.05 -11.65 7.76
CA GLY A 44 -7.25 -13.05 7.46
C GLY A 44 -6.06 -13.90 7.89
N SER A 45 -5.69 -14.85 7.05
CA SER A 45 -4.51 -15.71 7.22
C SER A 45 -3.63 -15.64 5.96
N ILE A 46 -2.47 -16.34 5.95
CA ILE A 46 -1.65 -16.47 4.75
C ILE A 46 -2.44 -17.14 3.59
N ALA A 47 -3.34 -18.07 3.91
CA ALA A 47 -4.08 -18.86 2.92
C ALA A 47 -5.41 -18.22 2.48
N GLN A 48 -6.07 -17.43 3.34
CA GLN A 48 -7.44 -16.95 3.14
C GLN A 48 -7.63 -15.48 3.49
N GLY A 49 -8.55 -14.81 2.80
CA GLY A 49 -8.91 -13.41 2.99
C GLY A 49 -8.39 -12.49 1.89
N ASP A 50 -8.44 -11.20 2.15
CA ASP A 50 -7.95 -10.16 1.25
C ASP A 50 -6.49 -10.38 0.89
N PHE A 51 -6.15 -10.36 -0.41
CA PHE A 51 -4.79 -10.69 -0.84
C PHE A 51 -3.75 -9.71 -0.29
N ARG A 52 -4.13 -8.48 0.04
CA ARG A 52 -3.25 -7.45 0.59
C ARG A 52 -2.82 -7.78 2.02
N ASP A 53 -3.74 -8.25 2.86
CA ASP A 53 -3.41 -8.79 4.18
C ASP A 53 -2.57 -10.06 4.07
N ARG A 54 -2.94 -10.96 3.16
CA ARG A 54 -2.16 -12.18 2.88
C ARG A 54 -0.74 -11.85 2.43
N LEU A 55 -0.57 -10.85 1.56
CA LEU A 55 0.74 -10.38 1.11
C LEU A 55 1.58 -9.88 2.29
N CYS A 56 1.01 -9.06 3.18
CA CYS A 56 1.72 -8.59 4.37
C CYS A 56 2.16 -9.75 5.27
N ARG A 57 1.32 -10.78 5.44
CA ARG A 57 1.66 -11.99 6.22
C ARG A 57 2.71 -12.86 5.56
N MET A 58 2.64 -13.05 4.25
CA MET A 58 3.66 -13.77 3.47
C MET A 58 4.99 -13.02 3.53
N PHE A 59 4.96 -11.70 3.38
CA PHE A 59 6.14 -10.85 3.50
C PHE A 59 6.79 -10.98 4.88
N ALA A 60 6.01 -10.87 5.94
CA ALA A 60 6.49 -11.01 7.32
C ALA A 60 7.17 -12.37 7.54
N SER A 61 6.49 -13.45 7.16
CA SER A 61 6.99 -14.83 7.31
C SER A 61 8.29 -15.07 6.53
N GLU A 62 8.34 -14.61 5.26
CA GLU A 62 9.50 -14.88 4.42
C GLU A 62 10.71 -14.01 4.79
N VAL A 63 10.52 -12.76 5.21
CA VAL A 63 11.61 -11.92 5.74
C VAL A 63 12.13 -12.48 7.06
N GLU A 64 11.27 -12.91 7.98
CA GLU A 64 11.70 -13.55 9.23
C GLU A 64 12.57 -14.78 8.94
N LYS A 65 12.14 -15.63 8.01
CA LYS A 65 12.89 -16.81 7.59
C LYS A 65 14.25 -16.43 6.98
N ARG A 66 14.31 -15.51 6.02
CA ARG A 66 15.56 -15.09 5.34
C ARG A 66 16.54 -14.39 6.28
N THR A 67 16.01 -13.72 7.31
CA THR A 67 16.84 -13.04 8.32
C THR A 67 17.10 -13.90 9.57
N ARG A 68 16.73 -15.20 9.55
CA ARG A 68 16.87 -16.13 10.67
C ARG A 68 16.29 -15.57 11.99
N GLY A 69 15.12 -14.94 11.91
CA GLY A 69 14.45 -14.32 13.05
C GLY A 69 15.00 -12.94 13.46
N GLY A 70 15.99 -12.39 12.73
CA GLY A 70 16.57 -11.07 13.04
C GLY A 70 15.63 -9.89 12.74
N VAL A 71 14.62 -10.08 11.88
CA VAL A 71 13.54 -9.12 11.62
C VAL A 71 12.21 -9.85 11.70
N LYS A 72 11.31 -9.34 12.55
CA LYS A 72 9.94 -9.86 12.75
C LYS A 72 8.94 -8.75 12.51
N PHE A 73 7.68 -9.13 12.28
CA PHE A 73 6.62 -8.15 12.03
C PHE A 73 5.35 -8.50 12.80
N SER A 74 4.69 -7.44 13.29
CA SER A 74 3.31 -7.48 13.77
C SER A 74 2.41 -6.84 12.73
N ILE A 75 1.38 -7.56 12.26
CA ILE A 75 0.43 -7.08 11.24
C ILE A 75 -0.79 -6.48 11.93
N TYR A 76 -1.18 -5.28 11.51
CA TYR A 76 -2.33 -4.52 12.02
C TYR A 76 -3.33 -4.25 10.89
N PRO A 77 -4.26 -5.20 10.65
CA PRO A 77 -5.29 -5.06 9.62
C PRO A 77 -6.44 -4.16 10.07
N ALA A 78 -7.35 -3.86 9.14
CA ALA A 78 -8.61 -3.14 9.38
C ALA A 78 -8.45 -1.80 10.11
N SER A 79 -7.35 -1.08 9.82
CA SER A 79 -7.00 0.20 10.48
C SER A 79 -6.86 0.10 12.00
N SER A 80 -6.58 -1.09 12.55
CA SER A 80 -6.52 -1.34 13.99
C SER A 80 -5.37 -0.60 14.70
N LEU A 81 -4.32 -0.20 13.99
CA LEU A 81 -3.23 0.61 14.53
C LEU A 81 -3.40 2.09 14.21
N MET A 82 -3.79 2.42 12.97
CA MET A 82 -3.79 3.79 12.47
C MET A 82 -4.77 3.94 11.29
N GLN A 83 -5.45 5.09 11.25
CA GLN A 83 -6.33 5.45 10.12
C GLN A 83 -5.54 5.60 8.82
N PRO A 84 -6.11 5.23 7.66
CA PRO A 84 -5.40 5.19 6.39
C PRO A 84 -4.73 6.52 6.00
N GLY A 85 -5.44 7.64 6.15
CA GLY A 85 -4.93 8.97 5.83
C GLY A 85 -3.77 9.45 6.72
N ALA A 86 -3.54 8.83 7.89
CA ALA A 86 -2.43 9.19 8.77
C ALA A 86 -1.16 8.34 8.53
N GLN A 87 -1.26 7.25 7.76
CA GLN A 87 -0.17 6.28 7.63
C GLN A 87 1.05 6.86 6.91
N PHE A 88 0.83 7.67 5.88
CA PHE A 88 1.92 8.28 5.10
C PHE A 88 2.76 9.23 5.97
N GLY A 89 2.14 10.17 6.66
CA GLY A 89 2.83 11.08 7.58
C GLY A 89 3.53 10.35 8.72
N ALA A 90 2.94 9.27 9.23
CA ALA A 90 3.54 8.44 10.28
C ALA A 90 4.79 7.68 9.79
N LEU A 91 4.79 7.15 8.55
CA LEU A 91 5.97 6.54 7.92
C LEU A 91 7.10 7.57 7.76
N ARG A 92 6.79 8.77 7.23
CA ARG A 92 7.76 9.86 7.07
C ARG A 92 8.41 10.24 8.41
N GLY A 93 7.61 10.34 9.45
CA GLY A 93 8.05 10.68 10.81
C GLY A 93 8.68 9.52 11.59
N GLY A 94 8.80 8.33 11.01
CA GLY A 94 9.34 7.13 11.67
C GLY A 94 8.49 6.60 12.85
N LYS A 95 7.21 7.03 12.94
CA LYS A 95 6.24 6.58 13.96
C LYS A 95 5.56 5.26 13.57
N LEU A 96 5.58 4.93 12.30
CA LEU A 96 5.13 3.67 11.72
C LEU A 96 6.27 3.08 10.89
N ASP A 97 6.49 1.77 11.00
CA ASP A 97 7.59 1.12 10.32
C ASP A 97 7.26 0.83 8.85
N MET A 98 6.08 0.24 8.60
CA MET A 98 5.59 -0.12 7.27
C MET A 98 4.08 0.07 7.14
N ALA A 99 3.62 0.34 5.92
CA ALA A 99 2.20 0.33 5.58
C ALA A 99 1.99 -0.20 4.16
N LEU A 100 0.88 -0.91 3.96
CA LEU A 100 0.31 -1.16 2.64
C LEU A 100 -0.86 -0.20 2.49
N VAL A 101 -0.68 0.84 1.66
CA VAL A 101 -1.58 1.99 1.60
C VAL A 101 -1.66 2.56 0.18
N PRO A 102 -2.86 2.94 -0.30
CA PRO A 102 -2.99 3.69 -1.55
C PRO A 102 -2.10 4.94 -1.52
N LEU A 103 -1.19 5.06 -2.49
CA LEU A 103 -0.28 6.21 -2.52
C LEU A 103 -1.05 7.53 -2.63
N SER A 104 -2.18 7.53 -3.33
CA SER A 104 -3.05 8.71 -3.52
C SER A 104 -3.63 9.30 -2.22
N TYR A 105 -3.66 8.54 -1.12
CA TYR A 105 -4.10 9.07 0.17
C TYR A 105 -3.13 10.10 0.75
N ALA A 106 -1.89 10.11 0.26
CA ALA A 106 -0.88 11.10 0.63
C ALA A 106 -0.96 12.41 -0.18
N GLY A 107 -1.85 12.50 -1.16
CA GLY A 107 -1.88 13.60 -2.14
C GLY A 107 -2.05 15.00 -1.56
N ALA A 108 -2.62 15.15 -0.35
CA ALA A 108 -2.69 16.42 0.35
C ALA A 108 -1.32 16.83 0.96
N GLU A 109 -0.51 15.85 1.41
CA GLU A 109 0.81 16.08 1.99
C GLU A 109 1.92 16.11 0.94
N ALA A 110 1.75 15.32 -0.13
CA ALA A 110 2.71 15.11 -1.21
C ALA A 110 1.95 15.02 -2.55
N PRO A 111 1.79 16.13 -3.28
CA PRO A 111 1.03 16.14 -4.54
C PRO A 111 1.48 15.09 -5.55
N GLU A 112 2.79 14.77 -5.59
CA GLU A 112 3.39 13.74 -6.44
C GLU A 112 2.79 12.34 -6.23
N ALA A 113 2.31 12.07 -5.02
CA ALA A 113 1.69 10.78 -4.67
C ALA A 113 0.42 10.49 -5.47
N ASN A 114 -0.27 11.53 -5.95
CA ASN A 114 -1.48 11.38 -6.75
C ASN A 114 -1.24 10.73 -8.11
N ILE A 115 0.00 10.72 -8.63
CA ILE A 115 0.33 9.98 -9.85
C ILE A 115 -0.04 8.49 -9.74
N GLY A 116 -0.08 7.95 -8.52
CA GLY A 116 -0.45 6.57 -8.24
C GLY A 116 -1.92 6.23 -8.47
N LEU A 117 -2.80 7.23 -8.64
CA LEU A 117 -4.19 7.04 -9.08
C LEU A 117 -4.61 8.20 -10.00
N MET A 118 -3.81 8.43 -11.04
CA MET A 118 -4.15 9.37 -12.11
C MET A 118 -5.20 8.74 -13.03
N PRO A 119 -6.39 9.35 -13.22
CA PRO A 119 -7.46 8.74 -13.99
C PRO A 119 -7.05 8.42 -15.41
N ALA A 120 -7.35 7.21 -15.87
CA ALA A 120 -7.10 6.69 -17.21
C ALA A 120 -5.65 6.84 -17.73
N LEU A 121 -4.67 7.06 -16.86
CA LEU A 121 -3.25 7.12 -17.19
C LEU A 121 -2.68 5.69 -17.30
N VAL A 122 -2.78 4.91 -16.25
CA VAL A 122 -2.51 3.47 -16.26
C VAL A 122 -3.84 2.75 -16.47
N THR A 123 -3.93 1.88 -17.46
CA THR A 123 -5.15 1.17 -17.83
C THR A 123 -4.99 -0.34 -17.88
N SER A 124 -3.76 -0.84 -17.66
CA SER A 124 -3.46 -2.27 -17.61
C SER A 124 -2.39 -2.61 -16.58
N TYR A 125 -2.32 -3.89 -16.18
CA TYR A 125 -1.28 -4.37 -15.27
C TYR A 125 0.12 -4.27 -15.89
N GLU A 126 0.23 -4.52 -17.20
CA GLU A 126 1.49 -4.41 -17.93
C GLU A 126 2.07 -3.00 -17.83
N GLN A 127 1.22 -1.99 -18.04
CA GLN A 127 1.61 -0.58 -17.86
C GLN A 127 2.04 -0.30 -16.43
N GLY A 128 1.21 -0.65 -15.44
CA GLY A 128 1.49 -0.37 -14.03
C GLY A 128 2.78 -1.02 -13.53
N TYR A 129 2.92 -2.33 -13.72
CA TYR A 129 4.13 -3.05 -13.29
C TYR A 129 5.37 -2.70 -14.11
N GLY A 130 5.19 -2.26 -15.35
CA GLY A 130 6.27 -1.73 -16.19
C GLY A 130 6.95 -0.50 -15.60
N TRP A 131 6.24 0.30 -14.81
CA TRP A 131 6.80 1.50 -14.17
C TRP A 131 8.02 1.19 -13.29
N ARG A 132 8.04 0.05 -12.62
CA ARG A 132 9.14 -0.32 -11.72
C ARG A 132 10.53 -0.14 -12.36
N ASN A 133 10.66 -0.55 -13.61
CA ASN A 133 11.94 -0.53 -14.34
C ASN A 133 12.07 0.67 -15.30
N ALA A 134 10.98 1.43 -15.48
CA ALA A 134 10.93 2.59 -16.35
C ALA A 134 11.48 3.87 -15.67
N PRO A 135 11.78 4.94 -16.44
CA PRO A 135 12.20 6.22 -15.88
C PRO A 135 11.21 6.79 -14.86
N ILE A 136 9.90 6.65 -15.10
CA ILE A 136 8.84 7.10 -14.19
C ILE A 136 8.97 6.47 -12.81
N GLY A 137 9.21 5.16 -12.74
CA GLY A 137 9.32 4.46 -11.45
C GLY A 137 10.57 4.84 -10.67
N ARG A 138 11.71 5.04 -11.36
CA ARG A 138 12.92 5.55 -10.73
C ARG A 138 12.74 6.95 -10.15
N GLU A 139 12.05 7.83 -10.89
CA GLU A 139 11.77 9.20 -10.43
C GLU A 139 10.80 9.20 -9.24
N LEU A 140 9.71 8.43 -9.30
CA LEU A 140 8.78 8.28 -8.17
C LEU A 140 9.49 7.74 -6.92
N ALA A 141 10.32 6.71 -7.07
CA ALA A 141 11.08 6.14 -5.96
C ALA A 141 12.06 7.17 -5.37
N ARG A 142 12.73 7.98 -6.20
CA ARG A 142 13.60 9.08 -5.76
C ARG A 142 12.83 10.11 -4.93
N ILE A 143 11.69 10.59 -5.44
CA ILE A 143 10.85 11.58 -4.76
C ILE A 143 10.37 11.04 -3.40
N LEU A 144 9.89 9.79 -3.36
CA LEU A 144 9.45 9.18 -2.11
C LEU A 144 10.62 8.95 -1.13
N ALA A 145 11.81 8.63 -1.63
CA ALA A 145 13.00 8.51 -0.79
C ALA A 145 13.43 9.84 -0.16
N GLU A 146 13.30 10.95 -0.87
CA GLU A 146 13.52 12.30 -0.34
C GLU A 146 12.48 12.67 0.73
N GLN A 147 11.28 12.10 0.64
CA GLN A 147 10.25 12.22 1.65
C GLN A 147 10.37 11.20 2.80
N GLY A 148 11.48 10.45 2.86
CA GLY A 148 11.74 9.50 3.95
C GLY A 148 11.04 8.16 3.80
N LEU A 149 10.72 7.72 2.59
CA LEU A 149 10.02 6.47 2.30
C LEU A 149 10.80 5.55 1.36
N VAL A 150 10.61 4.24 1.51
CA VAL A 150 11.14 3.21 0.62
C VAL A 150 9.97 2.39 0.07
N ILE A 151 9.90 2.24 -1.25
CA ILE A 151 8.97 1.32 -1.90
C ILE A 151 9.55 -0.09 -1.80
N VAL A 152 8.93 -0.94 -1.01
CA VAL A 152 9.37 -2.34 -0.80
C VAL A 152 8.74 -3.27 -1.82
N SER A 153 7.46 -3.09 -2.16
CA SER A 153 6.75 -3.89 -3.17
C SER A 153 5.85 -3.00 -4.02
N TRP A 154 5.86 -3.24 -5.32
CA TRP A 154 5.02 -2.54 -6.30
C TRP A 154 3.73 -3.32 -6.50
N ILE A 155 2.61 -2.73 -6.10
CA ILE A 155 1.31 -3.37 -6.18
C ILE A 155 0.38 -2.46 -6.95
N TRP A 156 -0.25 -3.00 -8.00
CA TRP A 156 -1.22 -2.31 -8.82
C TRP A 156 -2.54 -3.05 -8.82
N GLN A 157 -3.63 -2.32 -8.84
CA GLN A 157 -4.98 -2.88 -8.87
C GLN A 157 -5.88 -2.10 -9.84
N ALA A 158 -6.59 -2.83 -10.66
CA ALA A 158 -7.69 -2.29 -11.42
C ALA A 158 -8.93 -2.12 -10.53
N GLY A 159 -9.75 -1.13 -10.83
CA GLY A 159 -10.98 -0.87 -10.12
C GLY A 159 -12.17 -0.66 -11.04
N GLY A 160 -13.34 -0.92 -10.48
CA GLY A 160 -14.64 -0.72 -11.10
C GLY A 160 -15.51 0.26 -10.32
N VAL A 161 -16.74 0.40 -10.76
CA VAL A 161 -17.74 1.30 -10.16
C VAL A 161 -18.91 0.48 -9.63
N ALA A 162 -19.10 0.49 -8.30
CA ALA A 162 -20.32 0.03 -7.67
C ALA A 162 -21.32 1.18 -7.57
N SER A 163 -22.56 1.01 -8.07
CA SER A 163 -23.63 2.00 -8.01
C SER A 163 -24.89 1.47 -7.37
N ARG A 164 -25.57 2.30 -6.59
CA ARG A 164 -26.90 2.01 -6.00
C ARG A 164 -28.03 2.10 -7.03
N GLY A 165 -27.76 2.74 -8.16
CA GLY A 165 -28.66 2.88 -9.31
C GLY A 165 -28.13 2.14 -10.54
N ASP A 166 -28.23 2.80 -11.69
CA ASP A 166 -27.74 2.30 -12.97
C ASP A 166 -26.20 2.23 -13.02
N PRO A 167 -25.64 1.41 -13.93
CA PRO A 167 -24.20 1.36 -14.15
C PRO A 167 -23.66 2.72 -14.64
N ILE A 168 -22.51 3.13 -14.15
CA ILE A 168 -21.76 4.29 -14.65
C ILE A 168 -20.74 3.76 -15.64
N VAL A 169 -20.98 3.97 -16.94
CA VAL A 169 -20.15 3.52 -18.04
C VAL A 169 -19.44 4.71 -18.70
N THR A 170 -20.17 5.77 -19.02
CA THR A 170 -19.66 7.00 -19.63
C THR A 170 -19.59 8.13 -18.60
N PRO A 171 -18.88 9.23 -18.89
CA PRO A 171 -18.88 10.41 -18.01
C PRO A 171 -20.28 10.95 -17.71
N GLU A 172 -21.19 10.94 -18.69
CA GLU A 172 -22.55 11.45 -18.56
C GLU A 172 -23.38 10.70 -17.51
N ASP A 173 -23.10 9.39 -17.32
CA ASP A 173 -23.80 8.55 -16.34
C ASP A 173 -23.49 8.96 -14.89
N ALA A 174 -22.41 9.70 -14.65
CA ALA A 174 -22.04 10.18 -13.34
C ALA A 174 -22.77 11.46 -12.91
N ARG A 175 -23.45 12.13 -13.84
CA ARG A 175 -24.07 13.44 -13.61
C ARG A 175 -25.10 13.41 -12.50
N GLY A 176 -24.94 14.33 -11.54
CA GLY A 176 -25.86 14.52 -10.42
C GLY A 176 -25.72 13.49 -9.29
N LEU A 177 -24.87 12.48 -9.45
CA LEU A 177 -24.64 11.45 -8.44
C LEU A 177 -23.59 11.92 -7.40
N LYS A 178 -23.74 11.40 -6.17
CA LYS A 178 -22.71 11.52 -5.12
C LYS A 178 -21.75 10.35 -5.26
N VAL A 179 -20.52 10.62 -5.69
CA VAL A 179 -19.55 9.59 -6.07
C VAL A 179 -18.26 9.74 -5.29
N ARG A 180 -17.67 8.61 -4.90
CA ARG A 180 -16.32 8.54 -4.31
C ARG A 180 -15.32 8.14 -5.39
N GLY A 181 -14.29 8.97 -5.66
CA GLY A 181 -13.23 8.69 -6.64
C GLY A 181 -12.00 7.98 -6.05
N GLY A 182 -11.48 8.46 -4.93
CA GLY A 182 -10.34 7.88 -4.22
C GLY A 182 -9.00 8.58 -4.39
N SER A 183 -8.95 9.63 -5.20
CA SER A 183 -7.87 10.61 -5.27
C SER A 183 -8.44 11.95 -5.66
N ARG A 184 -7.68 13.02 -5.41
CA ARG A 184 -8.07 14.36 -5.85
C ARG A 184 -8.26 14.43 -7.38
N GLU A 185 -7.39 13.81 -8.13
CA GLU A 185 -7.43 13.81 -9.60
C GLU A 185 -8.62 13.00 -10.14
N MET A 186 -8.97 11.91 -9.46
CA MET A 186 -10.18 11.16 -9.77
C MET A 186 -11.44 11.96 -9.40
N ASP A 187 -11.39 12.69 -8.30
CA ASP A 187 -12.48 13.58 -7.89
C ASP A 187 -12.68 14.71 -8.91
N MET A 188 -11.60 15.30 -9.45
CA MET A 188 -11.68 16.29 -10.53
C MET A 188 -12.33 15.73 -11.80
N LEU A 189 -11.94 14.52 -12.21
CA LEU A 189 -12.55 13.82 -13.33
C LEU A 189 -14.07 13.68 -13.15
N LEU A 190 -14.49 13.25 -11.97
CA LEU A 190 -15.90 13.03 -11.65
C LEU A 190 -16.69 14.35 -11.56
N GLN A 191 -16.07 15.40 -11.00
CA GLN A 191 -16.67 16.75 -10.96
C GLN A 191 -16.90 17.30 -12.37
N ASP A 192 -15.94 17.14 -13.27
CA ASP A 192 -16.07 17.56 -14.66
C ASP A 192 -17.16 16.76 -15.41
N ALA A 193 -17.36 15.49 -15.06
CA ALA A 193 -18.48 14.66 -15.51
C ALA A 193 -19.84 15.07 -14.87
N GLY A 194 -19.87 16.06 -13.96
CA GLY A 194 -21.07 16.57 -13.31
C GLY A 194 -21.50 15.84 -12.04
N ALA A 195 -20.61 15.02 -11.43
CA ALA A 195 -20.87 14.38 -10.16
C ALA A 195 -20.57 15.31 -8.97
N THR A 196 -21.20 15.04 -7.82
CA THR A 196 -20.78 15.58 -6.53
C THR A 196 -19.84 14.58 -5.87
N VAL A 197 -18.59 14.98 -5.58
CA VAL A 197 -17.61 14.07 -5.00
C VAL A 197 -17.65 14.06 -3.48
N VAL A 198 -17.43 12.86 -2.91
CA VAL A 198 -17.31 12.64 -1.47
C VAL A 198 -16.01 11.92 -1.20
N ASN A 199 -15.10 12.54 -0.45
CA ASN A 199 -13.79 11.98 -0.17
C ASN A 199 -13.82 11.13 1.12
N MET A 200 -13.38 9.87 1.01
CA MET A 200 -13.21 8.94 2.13
C MET A 200 -12.29 7.78 1.77
N PRO A 201 -11.66 7.11 2.76
CA PRO A 201 -10.94 5.87 2.50
C PRO A 201 -11.89 4.73 2.14
N SER A 202 -11.37 3.70 1.45
CA SER A 202 -12.23 2.64 0.87
C SER A 202 -12.94 1.76 1.91
N ASN A 203 -12.42 1.65 3.11
CA ASN A 203 -13.07 0.91 4.21
C ASN A 203 -14.35 1.58 4.76
N GLU A 204 -14.62 2.83 4.39
CA GLU A 204 -15.83 3.57 4.79
C GLU A 204 -16.95 3.49 3.74
N ILE A 205 -16.64 3.07 2.50
CA ILE A 205 -17.58 3.06 1.36
C ILE A 205 -18.84 2.26 1.67
N TYR A 206 -18.71 1.07 2.29
CA TYR A 206 -19.87 0.21 2.59
C TYR A 206 -20.93 0.95 3.42
N ASN A 207 -20.52 1.60 4.50
CA ASN A 207 -21.45 2.34 5.38
C ASN A 207 -22.04 3.56 4.66
N ALA A 208 -21.24 4.27 3.87
CA ALA A 208 -21.69 5.45 3.13
C ALA A 208 -22.71 5.08 2.04
N MET A 209 -22.49 3.99 1.29
CA MET A 209 -23.46 3.48 0.32
C MET A 209 -24.71 2.97 1.00
N ARG A 210 -24.58 2.21 2.10
CA ARG A 210 -25.74 1.68 2.85
C ARG A 210 -26.64 2.77 3.41
N SER A 211 -26.08 3.86 3.92
CA SER A 211 -26.82 4.99 4.45
C SER A 211 -27.39 5.93 3.38
N GLY A 212 -26.95 5.83 2.13
CA GLY A 212 -27.32 6.77 1.06
C GLY A 212 -26.48 8.05 1.05
N ALA A 213 -25.40 8.13 1.81
CA ALA A 213 -24.46 9.24 1.72
C ALA A 213 -23.68 9.21 0.40
N LEU A 214 -23.53 8.02 -0.22
CA LEU A 214 -23.00 7.82 -1.57
C LEU A 214 -24.02 7.16 -2.46
N ASP A 215 -24.06 7.56 -3.73
CA ASP A 215 -24.79 6.87 -4.79
C ASP A 215 -23.92 5.85 -5.51
N ALA A 216 -22.62 6.15 -5.66
CA ALA A 216 -21.68 5.24 -6.29
C ALA A 216 -20.24 5.42 -5.73
N ALA A 217 -19.42 4.41 -5.94
CA ALA A 217 -18.00 4.45 -5.55
C ALA A 217 -17.12 3.72 -6.53
N LEU A 218 -15.99 4.35 -6.86
CA LEU A 218 -14.86 3.74 -7.56
C LEU A 218 -13.90 3.16 -6.54
N THR A 219 -13.55 1.89 -6.71
CA THR A 219 -12.53 1.22 -5.88
C THR A 219 -12.02 -0.05 -6.57
N SER A 220 -10.92 -0.62 -6.05
CA SER A 220 -10.36 -1.86 -6.63
C SER A 220 -11.35 -3.01 -6.62
N SER A 221 -11.25 -3.92 -7.58
CA SER A 221 -12.07 -5.14 -7.63
C SER A 221 -11.96 -5.95 -6.34
N THR A 222 -10.75 -6.02 -5.76
CA THR A 222 -10.54 -6.63 -4.44
C THR A 222 -11.36 -5.95 -3.35
N SER A 223 -11.38 -4.61 -3.31
CA SER A 223 -12.15 -3.87 -2.31
C SER A 223 -13.66 -4.01 -2.51
N LEU A 224 -14.13 -4.07 -3.77
CA LEU A 224 -15.54 -4.37 -4.08
C LEU A 224 -16.00 -5.67 -3.43
N ILE A 225 -15.13 -6.69 -3.42
CA ILE A 225 -15.42 -8.00 -2.81
C ILE A 225 -15.19 -7.95 -1.29
N SER A 226 -14.00 -7.53 -0.85
CA SER A 226 -13.58 -7.68 0.54
C SER A 226 -14.33 -6.76 1.52
N PHE A 227 -14.83 -5.61 1.05
CA PHE A 227 -15.73 -4.74 1.81
C PHE A 227 -17.21 -5.02 1.55
N ARG A 228 -17.55 -6.10 0.82
CA ARG A 228 -18.92 -6.58 0.60
C ARG A 228 -19.83 -5.54 -0.08
N LEU A 229 -19.29 -4.76 -1.03
CA LEU A 229 -20.04 -3.67 -1.65
C LEU A 229 -21.21 -4.17 -2.51
N GLN A 230 -21.20 -5.44 -2.94
CA GLN A 230 -22.34 -6.09 -3.62
C GLN A 230 -23.63 -6.07 -2.78
N GLU A 231 -23.55 -5.91 -1.45
CA GLU A 231 -24.73 -5.84 -0.59
C GLU A 231 -25.42 -4.48 -0.62
N THR A 232 -24.72 -3.45 -1.09
CA THR A 232 -25.18 -2.06 -1.11
C THR A 232 -25.40 -1.52 -2.53
N ALA A 233 -24.91 -2.22 -3.55
CA ALA A 233 -24.97 -1.79 -4.94
C ALA A 233 -25.99 -2.60 -5.74
N ARG A 234 -26.66 -1.94 -6.69
CA ARG A 234 -27.58 -2.57 -7.67
C ARG A 234 -26.90 -2.83 -9.00
N SER A 235 -25.78 -2.17 -9.26
CA SER A 235 -25.02 -2.36 -10.48
C SER A 235 -23.51 -2.28 -10.24
N LEU A 236 -22.78 -2.84 -11.19
CA LEU A 236 -21.32 -2.85 -11.23
C LEU A 236 -20.85 -2.59 -12.66
N THR A 237 -19.98 -1.60 -12.86
CA THR A 237 -19.14 -1.47 -14.05
C THR A 237 -17.78 -2.08 -13.73
N THR A 238 -17.37 -3.14 -14.44
CA THR A 238 -16.16 -3.92 -14.10
C THR A 238 -14.90 -3.36 -14.72
N ALA A 239 -13.75 -3.77 -14.19
CA ALA A 239 -12.41 -3.47 -14.71
C ALA A 239 -11.86 -4.56 -15.65
N ARG A 240 -12.62 -5.61 -16.01
CA ARG A 240 -12.12 -6.80 -16.72
C ARG A 240 -11.58 -6.51 -18.12
N GLY A 241 -12.21 -5.58 -18.83
CA GLY A 241 -11.84 -5.20 -20.20
C GLY A 241 -10.93 -3.99 -20.30
N GLY A 242 -10.58 -3.40 -19.16
CA GLY A 242 -9.86 -2.15 -19.01
C GLY A 242 -10.44 -1.31 -17.90
N SER A 243 -9.69 -0.38 -17.37
CA SER A 243 -10.16 0.49 -16.30
C SER A 243 -9.54 1.88 -16.43
N TYR A 244 -10.33 2.92 -16.18
CA TYR A 244 -9.84 4.27 -15.98
C TYR A 244 -9.45 4.54 -14.53
N TRP A 245 -9.71 3.57 -13.63
CA TRP A 245 -9.33 3.58 -12.23
C TRP A 245 -8.28 2.48 -11.98
N PHE A 246 -7.00 2.83 -12.05
CA PHE A 246 -5.89 1.90 -11.83
C PHE A 246 -4.97 2.45 -10.76
N MET A 247 -4.87 1.77 -9.61
CA MET A 247 -4.26 2.31 -8.41
C MET A 247 -2.94 1.66 -8.08
N PHE A 248 -1.94 2.48 -7.79
CA PHE A 248 -0.70 2.09 -7.16
C PHE A 248 -0.87 2.06 -5.63
N GLU A 249 -0.75 0.89 -5.05
CA GLU A 249 -0.93 0.61 -3.63
C GLU A 249 0.29 -0.11 -3.06
N PRO A 250 1.44 0.59 -2.94
CA PRO A 250 2.70 -0.03 -2.58
C PRO A 250 2.73 -0.50 -1.12
N LEU A 251 3.57 -1.52 -0.86
CA LEU A 251 4.09 -1.75 0.49
C LEU A 251 5.24 -0.77 0.73
N LEU A 252 5.01 0.21 1.58
CA LEU A 252 5.98 1.25 1.94
C LEU A 252 6.66 0.93 3.27
N MET A 253 7.91 1.35 3.39
CA MET A 253 8.67 1.31 4.65
C MET A 253 9.23 2.68 4.96
N SER A 254 9.23 3.07 6.24
CA SER A 254 9.96 4.25 6.71
C SER A 254 11.45 4.12 6.38
N ARG A 255 12.02 5.12 5.72
CA ARG A 255 13.43 5.12 5.34
C ARG A 255 14.34 5.06 6.57
N SER A 256 13.99 5.79 7.62
CA SER A 256 14.76 5.77 8.87
C SER A 256 14.78 4.40 9.55
N VAL A 257 13.69 3.62 9.41
CA VAL A 257 13.63 2.23 9.89
C VAL A 257 14.47 1.32 8.99
N PHE A 258 14.33 1.47 7.66
CA PHE A 258 15.08 0.69 6.67
C PHE A 258 16.60 0.86 6.83
N GLU A 259 17.08 2.08 7.04
CA GLU A 259 18.50 2.39 7.19
C GLU A 259 19.11 1.83 8.50
N ARG A 260 18.30 1.58 9.53
CA ARG A 260 18.74 0.89 10.77
C ARG A 260 18.93 -0.62 10.59
N LEU A 261 18.36 -1.22 9.57
CA LEU A 261 18.55 -2.64 9.25
C LEU A 261 19.98 -2.88 8.74
N SER A 262 20.57 -4.03 9.07
CA SER A 262 21.83 -4.44 8.46
C SER A 262 21.69 -4.62 6.95
N LYS A 263 22.78 -4.52 6.20
CA LYS A 263 22.75 -4.70 4.74
C LYS A 263 22.11 -6.02 4.29
N PRO A 264 22.40 -7.19 4.91
CA PRO A 264 21.70 -8.42 4.59
C PRO A 264 20.18 -8.38 4.86
N GLN A 265 19.77 -7.70 5.96
CA GLN A 265 18.34 -7.51 6.27
C GLN A 265 17.64 -6.59 5.26
N GLN A 266 18.28 -5.49 4.86
CA GLN A 266 17.79 -4.60 3.79
C GLN A 266 17.60 -5.38 2.48
N GLN A 267 18.58 -6.21 2.09
CA GLN A 267 18.49 -7.05 0.90
C GLN A 267 17.35 -8.07 1.00
N ALA A 268 17.16 -8.70 2.16
CA ALA A 268 16.06 -9.64 2.37
C ALA A 268 14.69 -8.95 2.23
N VAL A 269 14.50 -7.78 2.86
CA VAL A 269 13.28 -6.97 2.77
C VAL A 269 12.95 -6.63 1.32
N MET A 270 13.91 -6.10 0.57
CA MET A 270 13.70 -5.69 -0.82
C MET A 270 13.46 -6.88 -1.75
N ALA A 271 14.20 -7.98 -1.56
CA ALA A 271 14.04 -9.19 -2.38
C ALA A 271 12.67 -9.84 -2.16
N VAL A 272 12.23 -9.98 -0.90
CA VAL A 272 10.90 -10.55 -0.60
C VAL A 272 9.79 -9.66 -1.14
N GLY A 273 9.91 -8.33 -0.99
CA GLY A 273 8.94 -7.40 -1.58
C GLY A 273 8.80 -7.58 -3.09
N ALA A 274 9.93 -7.73 -3.78
CA ALA A 274 9.98 -7.96 -5.22
C ALA A 274 9.35 -9.32 -5.63
N ASP A 275 9.67 -10.39 -4.90
CA ASP A 275 9.16 -11.73 -5.19
C ASP A 275 7.63 -11.80 -5.08
N LEU A 276 7.04 -11.02 -4.17
CA LEU A 276 5.60 -11.01 -3.92
C LEU A 276 4.78 -10.20 -4.94
N GLU A 277 5.40 -9.41 -5.81
CA GLU A 277 4.68 -8.65 -6.84
C GLU A 277 3.92 -9.56 -7.81
N LYS A 278 4.48 -10.73 -8.15
CA LYS A 278 3.80 -11.74 -8.98
C LYS A 278 2.54 -12.29 -8.29
N PHE A 279 2.63 -12.52 -6.98
CA PHE A 279 1.46 -12.94 -6.19
C PHE A 279 0.39 -11.84 -6.18
N ALA A 280 0.77 -10.58 -5.95
CA ALA A 280 -0.13 -9.44 -5.95
C ALA A 280 -0.86 -9.28 -7.30
N MET A 281 -0.11 -9.27 -8.41
CA MET A 281 -0.68 -9.16 -9.76
C MET A 281 -1.65 -10.29 -10.07
N LYS A 282 -1.26 -11.55 -9.78
CA LYS A 282 -2.13 -12.71 -10.01
C LYS A 282 -3.41 -12.61 -9.19
N SER A 283 -3.31 -12.24 -7.91
CA SER A 283 -4.46 -12.13 -7.01
C SER A 283 -5.41 -11.02 -7.44
N ALA A 284 -4.90 -9.84 -7.79
CA ALA A 284 -5.71 -8.73 -8.27
C ALA A 284 -6.47 -9.09 -9.56
N ARG A 285 -5.81 -9.75 -10.53
CA ARG A 285 -6.48 -10.25 -11.75
C ARG A 285 -7.55 -11.30 -11.47
N MET A 286 -7.34 -12.16 -10.47
CA MET A 286 -8.36 -13.13 -10.06
C MET A 286 -9.59 -12.40 -9.49
N ASP A 287 -9.39 -11.36 -8.71
CA ASP A 287 -10.48 -10.56 -8.16
C ASP A 287 -11.21 -9.77 -9.27
N ASP A 288 -10.50 -9.25 -10.28
CA ASP A 288 -11.12 -8.61 -11.46
C ASP A 288 -12.04 -9.58 -12.20
N ALA A 289 -11.65 -10.84 -12.30
CA ALA A 289 -12.50 -11.87 -12.92
C ALA A 289 -13.67 -12.27 -12.00
N ALA A 290 -13.43 -12.40 -10.69
CA ALA A 290 -14.39 -12.90 -9.72
C ALA A 290 -15.49 -11.89 -9.37
N VAL A 291 -15.18 -10.59 -9.33
CA VAL A 291 -16.11 -9.55 -8.87
C VAL A 291 -17.43 -9.54 -9.63
N ALA A 292 -17.39 -9.80 -10.93
CA ALA A 292 -18.60 -9.88 -11.75
C ALA A 292 -19.54 -11.01 -11.31
N THR A 293 -18.99 -12.16 -10.95
CA THR A 293 -19.77 -13.31 -10.44
C THR A 293 -20.35 -13.01 -9.06
N VAL A 294 -19.58 -12.39 -8.18
CA VAL A 294 -20.01 -11.99 -6.84
C VAL A 294 -21.22 -11.04 -6.92
N PHE A 295 -21.17 -10.02 -7.78
CA PHE A 295 -22.26 -9.05 -7.94
C PHE A 295 -23.48 -9.65 -8.63
N ARG A 296 -23.31 -10.49 -9.66
CA ARG A 296 -24.44 -11.21 -10.28
C ARG A 296 -25.12 -12.16 -9.31
N GLY A 297 -24.38 -12.77 -8.40
CA GLY A 297 -24.91 -13.68 -7.38
C GLY A 297 -25.93 -13.04 -6.43
N VAL A 298 -25.92 -11.72 -6.28
CA VAL A 298 -26.91 -10.95 -5.50
C VAL A 298 -27.93 -10.23 -6.39
N GLY A 299 -27.94 -10.50 -7.70
CA GLY A 299 -28.89 -9.91 -8.66
C GLY A 299 -28.49 -8.52 -9.17
N ALA A 300 -27.26 -8.07 -8.95
CA ALA A 300 -26.81 -6.78 -9.48
C ALA A 300 -26.61 -6.84 -11.00
N ARG A 301 -26.93 -5.72 -11.69
CA ARG A 301 -26.64 -5.52 -13.11
C ARG A 301 -25.14 -5.31 -13.30
N VAL A 302 -24.49 -6.21 -14.04
CA VAL A 302 -23.03 -6.15 -14.28
C VAL A 302 -22.76 -5.84 -15.74
N VAL A 303 -21.99 -4.78 -15.99
CA VAL A 303 -21.52 -4.35 -17.32
C VAL A 303 -20.01 -4.25 -17.32
N ASP A 304 -19.41 -4.43 -18.50
CA ASP A 304 -17.97 -4.24 -18.68
C ASP A 304 -17.72 -2.86 -19.31
N LEU A 305 -16.63 -2.20 -18.89
CA LEU A 305 -16.20 -0.97 -19.54
C LEU A 305 -15.71 -1.31 -20.95
N ASN A 306 -16.31 -0.70 -21.96
CA ASN A 306 -15.86 -0.89 -23.34
C ASN A 306 -14.75 0.11 -23.72
N PRO A 307 -14.00 -0.14 -24.81
CA PRO A 307 -12.89 0.74 -25.21
C PRO A 307 -13.31 2.18 -25.58
N GLU A 308 -14.54 2.37 -26.05
CA GLU A 308 -15.05 3.71 -26.39
C GLU A 308 -15.32 4.53 -25.12
N ALA A 309 -16.00 3.94 -24.15
CA ALA A 309 -16.23 4.57 -22.85
C ALA A 309 -14.91 4.88 -22.13
N LEU A 310 -13.92 3.96 -22.20
CA LEU A 310 -12.59 4.21 -21.63
C LEU A 310 -11.91 5.41 -22.29
N ARG A 311 -12.02 5.56 -23.62
CA ARG A 311 -11.48 6.73 -24.32
C ARG A 311 -12.20 8.01 -23.90
N GLY A 312 -13.53 7.99 -23.71
CA GLY A 312 -14.29 9.13 -23.19
C GLY A 312 -13.78 9.60 -21.84
N TRP A 313 -13.61 8.69 -20.89
CA TRP A 313 -13.01 9.00 -19.57
C TRP A 313 -11.57 9.53 -19.70
N GLN A 314 -10.77 8.96 -20.61
CA GLN A 314 -9.39 9.40 -20.83
C GLN A 314 -9.32 10.82 -21.41
N GLU A 315 -10.24 11.18 -22.31
CA GLU A 315 -10.31 12.52 -22.89
C GLU A 315 -10.61 13.57 -21.81
N VAL A 316 -11.61 13.32 -20.97
CA VAL A 316 -11.91 14.18 -19.81
C VAL A 316 -10.69 14.30 -18.90
N ALA A 317 -10.05 13.18 -18.53
CA ALA A 317 -8.89 13.16 -17.64
C ALA A 317 -7.72 13.99 -18.21
N ARG A 318 -7.41 13.85 -19.51
CA ARG A 318 -6.34 14.61 -20.19
C ARG A 318 -6.59 16.11 -20.17
N ASN A 319 -7.83 16.51 -20.33
CA ASN A 319 -8.20 17.91 -20.38
C ASN A 319 -8.31 18.58 -19.02
N THR A 320 -8.48 17.83 -17.94
CA THR A 320 -8.67 18.31 -16.58
C THR A 320 -7.53 17.86 -15.64
N ALA A 321 -7.63 16.67 -15.07
CA ALA A 321 -6.77 16.16 -14.00
C ALA A 321 -5.28 16.07 -14.39
N TRP A 322 -4.94 15.67 -15.62
CA TRP A 322 -3.55 15.55 -16.04
C TRP A 322 -2.86 16.92 -16.15
N LYS A 323 -3.57 17.92 -16.71
CA LYS A 323 -3.06 19.30 -16.82
C LYS A 323 -2.90 19.94 -15.46
N ASP A 324 -3.89 19.79 -14.57
CA ASP A 324 -3.81 20.32 -13.19
C ASP A 324 -2.63 19.69 -12.45
N PHE A 325 -2.52 18.37 -12.46
CA PHE A 325 -1.41 17.68 -11.81
C PHE A 325 -0.05 18.16 -12.30
N ALA A 326 0.15 18.24 -13.63
CA ALA A 326 1.40 18.69 -14.21
C ALA A 326 1.75 20.15 -13.86
N SER A 327 0.75 20.99 -13.58
CA SER A 327 0.93 22.40 -13.23
C SER A 327 1.32 22.66 -11.76
N ARG A 328 1.22 21.66 -10.88
CA ARG A 328 1.35 21.86 -9.43
C ARG A 328 2.77 22.17 -8.98
N ASN A 329 3.75 21.43 -9.51
CA ASN A 329 5.17 21.67 -9.27
C ASN A 329 6.02 20.93 -10.32
N SER A 330 7.33 21.17 -10.31
CA SER A 330 8.27 20.59 -11.27
C SER A 330 8.35 19.06 -11.20
N ASN A 331 8.21 18.45 -10.01
CA ASN A 331 8.18 17.00 -9.86
C ASN A 331 6.92 16.41 -10.48
N CYS A 332 5.76 17.01 -10.25
CA CYS A 332 4.49 16.59 -10.87
C CYS A 332 4.56 16.68 -12.40
N ALA A 333 5.08 17.80 -12.95
CA ALA A 333 5.29 17.96 -14.38
C ALA A 333 6.20 16.86 -14.95
N LYS A 334 7.32 16.59 -14.28
CA LYS A 334 8.27 15.55 -14.68
C LYS A 334 7.66 14.15 -14.64
N LEU A 335 6.96 13.83 -13.55
CA LEU A 335 6.29 12.53 -13.40
C LEU A 335 5.25 12.32 -14.51
N MET A 336 4.44 13.35 -14.80
CA MET A 336 3.43 13.25 -15.86
C MET A 336 4.06 12.99 -17.23
N ALA A 337 5.09 13.75 -17.60
CA ALA A 337 5.80 13.57 -18.87
C ALA A 337 6.44 12.17 -18.99
N LEU A 338 7.07 11.65 -17.92
CA LEU A 338 7.66 10.31 -17.90
C LEU A 338 6.60 9.21 -17.97
N ALA A 339 5.43 9.42 -17.35
CA ALA A 339 4.33 8.47 -17.40
C ALA A 339 3.75 8.39 -18.82
N GLU A 340 3.51 9.53 -19.48
CA GLU A 340 3.05 9.56 -20.88
C GLU A 340 4.04 8.87 -21.83
N GLN A 341 5.34 9.10 -21.64
CA GLN A 341 6.39 8.41 -22.42
C GLN A 341 6.35 6.89 -22.20
N SER A 342 6.12 6.43 -20.96
CA SER A 342 6.08 4.99 -20.66
C SER A 342 4.87 4.28 -21.28
N ILE A 343 3.76 5.00 -21.47
CA ILE A 343 2.56 4.46 -22.13
C ILE A 343 2.76 4.40 -23.65
N ALA A 344 3.40 5.40 -24.25
CA ALA A 344 3.66 5.45 -25.68
C ALA A 344 4.67 4.39 -26.17
N ALA A 345 5.46 3.81 -25.23
CA ALA A 345 6.47 2.80 -25.54
C ALA A 345 5.93 1.35 -25.48
N LEU A 346 4.67 1.14 -25.09
CA LEU A 346 3.98 -0.16 -25.03
C LEU A 346 3.02 -0.32 -26.20
#